data_294a7d8239a7045e34af44aab06f6571
#
_entry.id   294a7d8239a7045e34af44aab06f6571
#
_cell.length_a   1.000
_cell.length_b   1.000
_cell.length_c   1.000
_cell.angle_alpha   90.00
_cell.angle_beta   90.00
_cell.angle_gamma   90.00
#
_symmetry.space_group_name_H-M   'P 1'
#
loop_
_entity.id
_entity.type
_entity.pdbx_description
1 polymer ?
#
loop_
_entity_poly.entity_id
_entity_poly.type
_entity_poly.pdbx_seq_one_letter_code
_entity_poly.pdbx_strand_id
1 'polypeptide(L)'
;VVPKRFTKEWWPYFWMYYKWHTIGIAAALVLIVFTVHQCAVQPQYDFTVTYAGHQFFAQEQTDSLVADWNSRIGDVDGNGESSVFFQTLSYTDTSGSEEYDTALDSKLDMSMYDEGSYIYIVDSKRLMRMLNNSYRDDVYAHTYDWTDADESRLYMVDGEPYAVSLADSSYFKDNGYISDDMYLLMKRNYKEGELEQAAYNESVKLAQFLVK
;
A
#
# COMPACT_ATOMS: atom_id res chain seq x y z
N VAL A 1 -46.65 -40.11 -13.19
CA VAL A 1 -47.50 -38.92 -12.94
C VAL A 1 -46.78 -37.98 -12.02
N VAL A 2 -46.51 -36.74 -12.44
CA VAL A 2 -45.81 -35.75 -11.60
C VAL A 2 -46.75 -35.27 -10.50
N PRO A 3 -46.40 -35.39 -9.22
CA PRO A 3 -47.24 -34.96 -8.13
C PRO A 3 -47.50 -33.43 -8.17
N LYS A 4 -48.64 -32.99 -7.65
CA LYS A 4 -49.02 -31.58 -7.61
C LYS A 4 -48.01 -30.82 -6.73
N ARG A 5 -47.51 -29.64 -7.18
CA ARG A 5 -46.50 -28.86 -6.49
C ARG A 5 -46.91 -28.52 -5.02
N PHE A 6 -45.96 -28.61 -4.11
CA PHE A 6 -46.11 -28.34 -2.67
C PHE A 6 -47.02 -29.29 -1.88
N THR A 7 -47.31 -30.50 -2.43
CA THR A 7 -47.95 -31.57 -1.65
C THR A 7 -46.92 -32.44 -0.92
N LYS A 8 -47.36 -33.26 0.06
CA LYS A 8 -46.47 -34.19 0.78
C LYS A 8 -45.74 -35.15 -0.17
N GLU A 9 -46.34 -35.54 -1.26
CA GLU A 9 -45.79 -36.45 -2.27
C GLU A 9 -44.82 -35.75 -3.21
N TRP A 10 -44.92 -34.43 -3.38
CA TRP A 10 -44.04 -33.64 -4.24
C TRP A 10 -42.64 -33.50 -3.70
N TRP A 11 -42.45 -33.40 -2.36
CA TRP A 11 -41.14 -33.20 -1.74
C TRP A 11 -40.15 -34.35 -1.99
N PRO A 12 -40.53 -35.67 -1.81
CA PRO A 12 -39.66 -36.79 -2.20
C PRO A 12 -39.34 -36.80 -3.69
N TYR A 13 -40.31 -36.51 -4.54
CA TYR A 13 -40.11 -36.42 -6.00
C TYR A 13 -39.11 -35.31 -6.35
N PHE A 14 -39.33 -34.11 -5.84
CA PHE A 14 -38.43 -32.97 -6.03
C PHE A 14 -37.01 -33.32 -5.60
N TRP A 15 -36.83 -33.87 -4.40
CA TRP A 15 -35.52 -34.20 -3.84
C TRP A 15 -34.83 -35.31 -4.68
N MET A 16 -35.55 -36.27 -5.19
CA MET A 16 -34.97 -37.32 -6.01
C MET A 16 -34.42 -36.83 -7.36
N TYR A 17 -35.09 -35.85 -7.98
CA TYR A 17 -34.72 -35.36 -9.32
C TYR A 17 -33.88 -34.09 -9.30
N TYR A 18 -34.07 -33.21 -8.30
CA TYR A 18 -33.48 -31.88 -8.29
C TYR A 18 -32.45 -31.63 -7.18
N LYS A 19 -32.13 -32.62 -6.35
CA LYS A 19 -31.20 -32.46 -5.21
C LYS A 19 -29.87 -31.84 -5.62
N TRP A 20 -29.27 -32.28 -6.71
CA TRP A 20 -27.99 -31.77 -7.16
C TRP A 20 -28.06 -30.32 -7.65
N HIS A 21 -29.16 -29.98 -8.35
CA HIS A 21 -29.40 -28.60 -8.78
C HIS A 21 -29.64 -27.69 -7.61
N THR A 22 -30.41 -28.12 -6.62
CA THR A 22 -30.71 -27.37 -5.40
C THR A 22 -29.43 -27.15 -4.56
N ILE A 23 -28.61 -28.19 -4.37
CA ILE A 23 -27.33 -28.10 -3.68
C ILE A 23 -26.39 -27.17 -4.45
N GLY A 24 -26.30 -27.30 -5.78
CA GLY A 24 -25.46 -26.43 -6.59
C GLY A 24 -25.86 -24.95 -6.51
N ILE A 25 -27.16 -24.66 -6.56
CA ILE A 25 -27.68 -23.29 -6.42
C ILE A 25 -27.40 -22.77 -5.00
N ALA A 26 -27.63 -23.56 -3.96
CA ALA A 26 -27.35 -23.17 -2.59
C ALA A 26 -25.85 -22.89 -2.38
N ALA A 27 -24.96 -23.73 -2.90
CA ALA A 27 -23.52 -23.51 -2.85
C ALA A 27 -23.10 -22.24 -3.61
N ALA A 28 -23.67 -21.99 -4.78
CA ALA A 28 -23.41 -20.77 -5.55
C ALA A 28 -23.84 -19.51 -4.77
N LEU A 29 -25.00 -19.52 -4.14
CA LEU A 29 -25.48 -18.41 -3.31
C LEU A 29 -24.56 -18.15 -2.12
N VAL A 30 -24.11 -19.20 -1.43
CA VAL A 30 -23.16 -19.07 -0.31
C VAL A 30 -21.86 -18.45 -0.80
N LEU A 31 -21.31 -18.88 -1.94
CA LEU A 31 -20.11 -18.31 -2.52
C LEU A 31 -20.29 -16.82 -2.88
N ILE A 32 -21.42 -16.47 -3.48
CA ILE A 32 -21.72 -15.06 -3.81
C ILE A 32 -21.78 -14.21 -2.53
N VAL A 33 -22.52 -14.64 -1.52
CA VAL A 33 -22.62 -13.93 -0.25
C VAL A 33 -21.25 -13.79 0.42
N PHE A 34 -20.46 -14.86 0.41
CA PHE A 34 -19.10 -14.85 0.97
C PHE A 34 -18.19 -13.86 0.21
N THR A 35 -18.23 -13.86 -1.12
CA THR A 35 -17.44 -12.94 -1.95
C THR A 35 -17.84 -11.48 -1.72
N VAL A 36 -19.15 -11.20 -1.71
CA VAL A 36 -19.66 -9.85 -1.44
C VAL A 36 -19.27 -9.39 -0.03
N HIS A 37 -19.40 -10.27 0.96
CA HIS A 37 -18.97 -9.95 2.32
C HIS A 37 -17.47 -9.66 2.40
N GLN A 38 -16.61 -10.45 1.75
CA GLN A 38 -15.17 -10.19 1.73
C GLN A 38 -14.84 -8.84 1.06
N CYS A 39 -15.50 -8.50 -0.05
CA CYS A 39 -15.30 -7.20 -0.68
C CYS A 39 -15.76 -6.02 0.19
N ALA A 40 -16.84 -6.22 0.96
CA ALA A 40 -17.39 -5.16 1.83
C ALA A 40 -16.58 -4.94 3.14
N VAL A 41 -15.78 -5.92 3.55
CA VAL A 41 -15.01 -5.89 4.82
C VAL A 41 -13.53 -5.61 4.58
N GLN A 42 -13.10 -5.39 3.33
CA GLN A 42 -11.70 -5.00 3.10
C GLN A 42 -11.44 -3.65 3.77
N PRO A 43 -10.36 -3.57 4.58
CA PRO A 43 -9.98 -2.29 5.17
C PRO A 43 -9.66 -1.30 4.05
N GLN A 44 -10.27 -0.15 4.11
CA GLN A 44 -9.93 0.97 3.23
C GLN A 44 -8.87 1.80 3.95
N TYR A 45 -7.81 2.11 3.23
CA TYR A 45 -6.73 2.94 3.74
C TYR A 45 -6.76 4.28 3.03
N ASP A 46 -6.50 5.36 3.76
CA ASP A 46 -6.42 6.70 3.20
C ASP A 46 -5.30 6.82 2.17
N PHE A 47 -4.15 6.21 2.48
CA PHE A 47 -3.04 6.06 1.53
C PHE A 47 -2.03 4.99 1.99
N THR A 48 -1.08 4.70 1.11
CA THR A 48 -0.04 3.68 1.34
C THR A 48 1.33 4.34 1.46
N VAL A 49 2.10 3.88 2.46
CA VAL A 49 3.54 4.12 2.58
C VAL A 49 4.26 2.83 2.23
N THR A 50 5.12 2.86 1.22
CA THR A 50 5.88 1.68 0.78
C THR A 50 7.33 1.79 1.25
N TYR A 51 7.76 0.82 2.03
CA TYR A 51 9.17 0.60 2.36
C TYR A 51 9.78 -0.46 1.43
N ALA A 52 10.94 -0.18 0.87
CA ALA A 52 11.70 -1.14 0.08
C ALA A 52 13.19 -1.05 0.40
N GLY A 53 13.71 -2.02 1.15
CA GLY A 53 15.10 -2.00 1.62
C GLY A 53 15.46 -3.26 2.40
N HIS A 54 16.62 -3.23 3.05
CA HIS A 54 17.16 -4.38 3.78
C HIS A 54 16.61 -4.55 5.19
N GLN A 55 15.99 -3.51 5.76
CA GLN A 55 15.50 -3.60 7.13
C GLN A 55 14.24 -4.45 7.19
N PHE A 56 14.22 -5.37 8.14
CA PHE A 56 13.03 -6.13 8.51
C PHE A 56 12.33 -5.41 9.67
N PHE A 57 11.04 -5.16 9.52
CA PHE A 57 10.19 -4.65 10.57
C PHE A 57 9.39 -5.80 11.18
N ALA A 58 9.53 -6.02 12.49
CA ALA A 58 8.67 -6.93 13.20
C ALA A 58 7.23 -6.39 13.24
N GLN A 59 6.25 -7.27 13.36
CA GLN A 59 4.82 -6.86 13.36
C GLN A 59 4.54 -5.77 14.41
N GLU A 60 5.07 -5.91 15.61
CA GLU A 60 4.90 -4.94 16.70
C GLU A 60 5.48 -3.56 16.35
N GLN A 61 6.62 -3.53 15.64
CA GLN A 61 7.22 -2.28 15.16
C GLN A 61 6.36 -1.62 14.08
N THR A 62 5.86 -2.44 13.14
CA THR A 62 4.94 -1.99 12.09
C THR A 62 3.66 -1.41 12.68
N ASP A 63 3.05 -2.11 13.62
CA ASP A 63 1.83 -1.66 14.28
C ASP A 63 2.04 -0.35 15.06
N SER A 64 3.19 -0.20 15.72
CA SER A 64 3.56 1.02 16.43
C SER A 64 3.77 2.20 15.48
N LEU A 65 4.48 1.98 14.36
CA LEU A 65 4.69 3.01 13.32
C LEU A 65 3.35 3.47 12.72
N VAL A 66 2.52 2.53 12.32
CA VAL A 66 1.22 2.81 11.72
C VAL A 66 0.31 3.55 12.71
N ALA A 67 0.28 3.14 13.98
CA ALA A 67 -0.50 3.81 15.00
C ALA A 67 -0.04 5.27 15.22
N ASP A 68 1.27 5.53 15.24
CA ASP A 68 1.79 6.87 15.35
C ASP A 68 1.46 7.71 14.10
N TRP A 69 1.61 7.17 12.90
CA TRP A 69 1.29 7.86 11.64
C TRP A 69 -0.20 8.19 11.54
N ASN A 70 -1.07 7.24 11.86
CA ASN A 70 -2.52 7.45 11.88
C ASN A 70 -2.93 8.59 12.82
N SER A 71 -2.21 8.77 13.95
CA SER A 71 -2.47 9.88 14.87
C SER A 71 -2.12 11.26 14.32
N ARG A 72 -1.36 11.35 13.24
CA ARG A 72 -0.82 12.58 12.65
C ARG A 72 -1.49 13.03 11.38
N ILE A 73 -2.25 12.14 10.75
CA ILE A 73 -2.99 12.40 9.52
C ILE A 73 -4.48 12.62 9.82
N GLY A 74 -5.18 13.28 8.89
CA GLY A 74 -6.63 13.40 8.91
C GLY A 74 -7.32 12.21 8.28
N ASP A 75 -8.56 11.97 8.67
CA ASP A 75 -9.49 11.06 7.98
C ASP A 75 -9.81 11.66 6.60
N VAL A 76 -9.39 10.98 5.54
CA VAL A 76 -9.50 11.46 4.16
C VAL A 76 -10.82 11.04 3.53
N ASP A 77 -11.25 9.81 3.77
CA ASP A 77 -12.42 9.21 3.15
C ASP A 77 -13.73 9.46 3.95
N GLY A 78 -13.62 10.05 5.14
CA GLY A 78 -14.75 10.40 5.99
C GLY A 78 -15.38 9.20 6.70
N ASN A 79 -14.66 8.07 6.82
CA ASN A 79 -15.14 6.88 7.49
C ASN A 79 -15.06 6.96 9.03
N GLY A 80 -14.42 8.00 9.57
CA GLY A 80 -14.25 8.27 11.00
C GLY A 80 -12.93 7.74 11.58
N GLU A 81 -12.06 7.14 10.76
CA GLU A 81 -10.78 6.61 11.16
C GLU A 81 -9.70 7.05 10.17
N SER A 82 -8.56 7.51 10.68
CA SER A 82 -7.39 7.78 9.84
C SER A 82 -6.57 6.51 9.72
N SER A 83 -6.26 6.08 8.49
CA SER A 83 -5.59 4.80 8.27
C SER A 83 -4.55 4.84 7.16
N VAL A 84 -3.31 4.47 7.51
CA VAL A 84 -2.18 4.30 6.57
C VAL A 84 -1.89 2.81 6.40
N PHE A 85 -1.77 2.36 5.17
CA PHE A 85 -1.21 1.04 4.90
C PHE A 85 0.30 1.12 4.79
N PHE A 86 1.02 0.43 5.66
CA PHE A 86 2.48 0.31 5.58
C PHE A 86 2.87 -0.99 4.88
N GLN A 87 3.22 -0.88 3.60
CA GLN A 87 3.72 -2.00 2.79
C GLN A 87 5.23 -2.14 2.98
N THR A 88 5.68 -3.28 3.48
CA THR A 88 7.11 -3.56 3.64
C THR A 88 7.61 -4.57 2.61
N LEU A 89 8.64 -4.20 1.86
CA LEU A 89 9.35 -5.03 0.92
C LEU A 89 10.80 -5.19 1.43
N SER A 90 11.03 -6.26 2.22
CA SER A 90 12.34 -6.51 2.84
C SER A 90 13.18 -7.41 1.96
N TYR A 91 14.22 -6.84 1.38
CA TYR A 91 15.16 -7.52 0.49
C TYR A 91 16.28 -8.20 1.28
N THR A 92 16.77 -9.31 0.79
CA THR A 92 17.93 -10.00 1.38
C THR A 92 19.22 -9.68 0.65
N ASP A 93 19.19 -9.47 -0.66
CA ASP A 93 20.35 -9.18 -1.54
C ASP A 93 21.51 -10.19 -1.36
N THR A 94 21.18 -11.42 -1.03
CA THR A 94 22.17 -12.50 -0.85
C THR A 94 22.15 -13.44 -2.04
N SER A 95 23.27 -14.13 -2.26
CA SER A 95 23.34 -15.16 -3.30
C SER A 95 22.34 -16.28 -3.01
N GLY A 96 21.44 -16.56 -3.99
CA GLY A 96 20.35 -17.52 -3.88
C GLY A 96 19.00 -16.92 -3.52
N SER A 97 18.91 -15.59 -3.35
CA SER A 97 17.63 -14.88 -3.14
C SER A 97 17.12 -14.17 -4.40
N GLU A 98 17.79 -14.33 -5.55
CA GLU A 98 17.53 -13.53 -6.75
C GLU A 98 16.08 -13.63 -7.25
N GLU A 99 15.47 -14.83 -7.14
CA GLU A 99 14.09 -15.04 -7.53
C GLU A 99 13.13 -14.29 -6.58
N TYR A 100 13.40 -14.34 -5.28
CA TYR A 100 12.63 -13.63 -4.27
C TYR A 100 12.76 -12.11 -4.42
N ASP A 101 13.98 -11.61 -4.55
CA ASP A 101 14.25 -10.19 -4.71
C ASP A 101 13.65 -9.65 -6.03
N THR A 102 13.65 -10.45 -7.11
CA THR A 102 12.96 -10.12 -8.37
C THR A 102 11.43 -10.02 -8.20
N ALA A 103 10.86 -10.90 -7.38
CA ALA A 103 9.43 -10.83 -7.06
C ALA A 103 9.10 -9.56 -6.26
N LEU A 104 9.96 -9.14 -5.33
CA LEU A 104 9.83 -7.88 -4.61
C LEU A 104 10.00 -6.66 -5.53
N ASP A 105 10.93 -6.72 -6.46
CA ASP A 105 11.09 -5.70 -7.50
C ASP A 105 9.82 -5.53 -8.33
N SER A 106 9.21 -6.63 -8.73
CA SER A 106 7.92 -6.58 -9.46
C SER A 106 6.80 -5.98 -8.61
N LYS A 107 6.78 -6.27 -7.30
CA LYS A 107 5.84 -5.66 -6.36
C LYS A 107 6.06 -4.16 -6.20
N LEU A 108 7.32 -3.74 -6.09
CA LEU A 108 7.69 -2.33 -6.02
C LEU A 108 7.25 -1.58 -7.29
N ASP A 109 7.50 -2.17 -8.47
CA ASP A 109 7.07 -1.61 -9.74
C ASP A 109 5.54 -1.49 -9.82
N MET A 110 4.81 -2.51 -9.36
CA MET A 110 3.34 -2.46 -9.32
C MET A 110 2.83 -1.37 -8.37
N SER A 111 3.48 -1.14 -7.22
CA SER A 111 3.08 -0.09 -6.28
C SER A 111 3.17 1.32 -6.88
N MET A 112 4.04 1.53 -7.88
CA MET A 112 4.13 2.81 -8.59
C MET A 112 2.88 3.12 -9.42
N TYR A 113 2.13 2.09 -9.83
CA TYR A 113 0.85 2.24 -10.53
C TYR A 113 -0.35 2.25 -9.57
N ASP A 114 -0.14 1.93 -8.29
CA ASP A 114 -1.19 2.00 -7.28
C ASP A 114 -1.53 3.46 -6.98
N GLU A 115 -2.82 3.79 -7.06
CA GLU A 115 -3.33 5.15 -6.96
C GLU A 115 -3.17 5.76 -5.56
N GLY A 116 -3.20 4.92 -4.51
CA GLY A 116 -3.06 5.33 -3.12
C GLY A 116 -1.62 5.34 -2.58
N SER A 117 -0.61 4.96 -3.37
CA SER A 117 0.77 4.87 -2.90
C SER A 117 1.54 6.15 -3.25
N TYR A 118 1.78 7.00 -2.26
CA TYR A 118 2.43 8.31 -2.47
C TYR A 118 3.83 8.42 -1.86
N ILE A 119 4.09 7.74 -0.74
CA ILE A 119 5.36 7.82 0.00
C ILE A 119 6.15 6.53 -0.21
N TYR A 120 7.40 6.68 -0.61
CA TYR A 120 8.37 5.59 -0.73
C TYR A 120 9.56 5.85 0.18
N ILE A 121 9.86 4.90 1.05
CA ILE A 121 11.05 4.88 1.88
C ILE A 121 11.93 3.74 1.36
N VAL A 122 13.05 4.05 0.75
CA VAL A 122 13.85 3.06 0.04
C VAL A 122 15.33 3.18 0.38
N ASP A 123 16.08 2.09 0.21
CA ASP A 123 17.53 2.13 0.28
C ASP A 123 18.15 2.72 -1.01
N SER A 124 19.44 3.02 -0.98
CA SER A 124 20.17 3.63 -2.10
C SER A 124 20.12 2.78 -3.38
N LYS A 125 20.12 1.46 -3.27
CA LYS A 125 20.05 0.56 -4.42
C LYS A 125 18.70 0.64 -5.13
N ARG A 126 17.60 0.64 -4.36
CA ARG A 126 16.23 0.76 -4.88
C ARG A 126 15.94 2.17 -5.35
N LEU A 127 16.46 3.17 -4.64
CA LEU A 127 16.38 4.56 -5.08
C LEU A 127 16.99 4.75 -6.47
N MET A 128 18.23 4.29 -6.67
CA MET A 128 18.89 4.38 -7.99
C MET A 128 18.10 3.64 -9.07
N ARG A 129 17.55 2.45 -8.77
CA ARG A 129 16.71 1.71 -9.70
C ARG A 129 15.44 2.49 -10.08
N MET A 130 14.76 3.07 -9.11
CA MET A 130 13.52 3.84 -9.32
C MET A 130 13.77 5.11 -10.13
N LEU A 131 14.88 5.81 -9.86
CA LEU A 131 15.21 7.07 -10.51
C LEU A 131 15.97 6.92 -11.83
N ASN A 132 16.55 5.75 -12.10
CA ASN A 132 17.28 5.47 -13.33
C ASN A 132 16.35 5.01 -14.47
N ASN A 133 15.23 5.69 -14.65
CA ASN A 133 14.31 5.43 -15.76
C ASN A 133 13.88 6.75 -16.43
N SER A 134 13.44 6.66 -17.69
CA SER A 134 13.04 7.81 -18.48
C SER A 134 11.71 8.45 -18.05
N TYR A 135 10.96 7.79 -17.16
CA TYR A 135 9.64 8.23 -16.68
C TYR A 135 9.70 8.86 -15.29
N ARG A 136 10.92 9.01 -14.69
CA ARG A 136 11.05 9.51 -13.31
C ARG A 136 10.37 10.87 -13.11
N ASP A 137 10.54 11.81 -14.05
CA ASP A 137 9.96 13.15 -13.99
C ASP A 137 8.43 13.13 -14.08
N ASP A 138 7.89 12.10 -14.70
CA ASP A 138 6.45 11.88 -14.78
C ASP A 138 5.92 11.23 -13.51
N VAL A 139 6.69 10.38 -12.83
CA VAL A 139 6.23 9.57 -11.69
C VAL A 139 6.50 10.24 -10.35
N TYR A 140 7.68 10.85 -10.15
CA TYR A 140 8.10 11.37 -8.86
C TYR A 140 8.04 12.89 -8.78
N ALA A 141 7.63 13.39 -7.62
CA ALA A 141 7.68 14.80 -7.29
C ALA A 141 9.11 15.22 -6.95
N HIS A 142 9.48 16.42 -7.36
CA HIS A 142 10.72 17.02 -6.88
C HIS A 142 10.59 17.40 -5.40
N THR A 143 11.69 17.37 -4.65
CA THR A 143 11.64 17.62 -3.22
C THR A 143 11.13 19.04 -2.88
N TYR A 144 11.44 20.03 -3.69
CA TYR A 144 10.94 21.40 -3.50
C TYR A 144 9.42 21.55 -3.63
N ASP A 145 8.73 20.57 -4.21
CA ASP A 145 7.27 20.57 -4.32
C ASP A 145 6.57 20.20 -3.00
N TRP A 146 7.31 19.54 -2.07
CA TRP A 146 6.70 19.01 -0.86
C TRP A 146 7.50 19.21 0.43
N THR A 147 8.79 19.60 0.36
CA THR A 147 9.62 19.84 1.55
C THR A 147 10.67 20.90 1.28
N ASP A 148 11.12 21.54 2.37
CA ASP A 148 12.23 22.50 2.46
C ASP A 148 13.43 21.91 3.21
N ALA A 149 13.68 20.61 3.03
CA ALA A 149 14.84 19.94 3.61
C ALA A 149 16.17 20.55 3.11
N ASP A 150 17.18 20.51 3.96
CA ASP A 150 18.52 21.03 3.65
C ASP A 150 19.08 20.39 2.37
N GLU A 151 19.70 21.20 1.50
CA GLU A 151 20.31 20.74 0.25
C GLU A 151 21.33 19.60 0.46
N SER A 152 22.00 19.56 1.59
CA SER A 152 22.97 18.50 1.94
C SER A 152 22.33 17.12 2.11
N ARG A 153 21.02 17.06 2.31
CA ARG A 153 20.23 15.81 2.48
C ARG A 153 19.55 15.38 1.19
N LEU A 154 19.60 16.21 0.13
CA LEU A 154 18.89 15.92 -1.11
C LEU A 154 19.66 14.93 -1.98
N TYR A 155 18.95 13.98 -2.55
CA TYR A 155 19.46 13.11 -3.59
C TYR A 155 19.13 13.69 -4.95
N MET A 156 20.20 14.07 -5.67
CA MET A 156 20.10 14.78 -6.94
C MET A 156 20.31 13.84 -8.12
N VAL A 157 19.48 13.96 -9.15
CA VAL A 157 19.65 13.28 -10.43
C VAL A 157 19.53 14.32 -11.55
N ASP A 158 20.54 14.43 -12.40
CA ASP A 158 20.61 15.42 -13.50
C ASP A 158 20.40 16.88 -13.05
N GLY A 159 20.75 17.19 -11.80
CA GLY A 159 20.62 18.53 -11.22
C GLY A 159 19.27 18.80 -10.53
N GLU A 160 18.34 17.86 -10.57
CA GLU A 160 17.03 17.97 -9.92
C GLU A 160 16.94 17.08 -8.67
N PRO A 161 16.30 17.56 -7.58
CA PRO A 161 16.19 16.83 -6.31
C PRO A 161 14.94 15.96 -6.29
N TYR A 162 15.10 14.64 -6.08
CA TYR A 162 13.99 13.68 -6.06
C TYR A 162 13.72 13.04 -4.70
N ALA A 163 14.74 12.91 -3.86
CA ALA A 163 14.59 12.23 -2.58
C ALA A 163 15.34 12.96 -1.47
N VAL A 164 14.94 12.71 -0.22
CA VAL A 164 15.58 13.23 0.97
C VAL A 164 16.17 12.07 1.76
N SER A 165 17.45 12.18 2.16
CA SER A 165 18.08 11.23 3.08
C SER A 165 17.42 11.30 4.45
N LEU A 166 17.09 10.15 5.02
CA LEU A 166 16.55 9.99 6.37
C LEU A 166 17.62 9.74 7.42
N ALA A 167 18.91 9.70 7.02
CA ALA A 167 20.03 9.47 7.95
C ALA A 167 20.03 10.42 9.14
N ASP A 168 19.58 11.66 8.97
CA ASP A 168 19.49 12.68 10.00
C ASP A 168 18.07 12.93 10.53
N SER A 169 17.10 12.11 10.14
CA SER A 169 15.75 12.22 10.67
C SER A 169 15.73 11.92 12.18
N SER A 170 15.27 12.88 12.96
CA SER A 170 15.09 12.71 14.41
C SER A 170 14.05 11.63 14.70
N TYR A 171 13.01 11.56 13.89
CA TYR A 171 11.94 10.56 14.04
C TYR A 171 12.46 9.13 14.03
N PHE A 172 13.26 8.77 13.02
CA PHE A 172 13.81 7.41 12.92
C PHE A 172 14.87 7.13 14.00
N LYS A 173 15.73 8.11 14.30
CA LYS A 173 16.75 7.99 15.35
C LYS A 173 16.14 7.80 16.74
N ASP A 174 15.16 8.60 17.10
CA ASP A 174 14.53 8.58 18.43
C ASP A 174 13.73 7.28 18.65
N ASN A 175 13.22 6.68 17.57
CA ASN A 175 12.51 5.39 17.61
C ASN A 175 13.44 4.18 17.41
N GLY A 176 14.75 4.38 17.29
CA GLY A 176 15.75 3.31 17.20
C GLY A 176 15.77 2.57 15.85
N TYR A 177 15.28 3.21 14.79
CA TYR A 177 15.36 2.65 13.44
C TYR A 177 16.68 3.00 12.77
N ILE A 178 17.22 2.06 11.99
CA ILE A 178 18.45 2.29 11.21
C ILE A 178 18.04 3.05 9.94
N SER A 179 18.45 4.32 9.85
CA SER A 179 18.09 5.20 8.74
C SER A 179 19.26 5.64 7.85
N ASP A 180 20.48 5.15 8.13
CA ASP A 180 21.70 5.61 7.45
C ASP A 180 21.68 5.45 5.93
N ASP A 181 20.98 4.41 5.42
CA ASP A 181 20.77 4.17 3.99
C ASP A 181 19.28 4.18 3.65
N MET A 182 18.55 5.15 4.18
CA MET A 182 17.14 5.34 3.84
C MET A 182 16.93 6.70 3.19
N TYR A 183 16.10 6.68 2.15
CA TYR A 183 15.70 7.86 1.39
C TYR A 183 14.18 7.88 1.27
N LEU A 184 13.60 9.05 1.46
CA LEU A 184 12.18 9.27 1.22
C LEU A 184 12.00 9.99 -0.11
N LEU A 185 11.16 9.43 -0.95
CA LEU A 185 10.71 10.08 -2.18
C LEU A 185 9.18 10.04 -2.26
N MET A 186 8.61 11.00 -2.96
CA MET A 186 7.17 11.10 -3.15
C MET A 186 6.78 10.88 -4.61
N LYS A 187 5.71 10.16 -4.81
CA LYS A 187 5.05 10.06 -6.12
C LYS A 187 4.16 11.29 -6.35
N ARG A 188 4.08 11.76 -7.58
CA ARG A 188 3.17 12.83 -7.98
C ARG A 188 1.71 12.36 -7.90
N ASN A 189 0.83 13.29 -7.54
CA ASN A 189 -0.59 13.07 -7.73
C ASN A 189 -0.98 13.47 -9.16
N TYR A 190 -1.55 12.53 -9.92
CA TYR A 190 -2.03 12.75 -11.29
C TYR A 190 -3.55 12.86 -11.37
N LYS A 191 -4.23 12.65 -10.25
CA LYS A 191 -5.69 12.65 -10.22
C LYS A 191 -6.22 13.98 -9.75
N GLU A 192 -7.28 14.44 -10.42
CA GLU A 192 -7.99 15.67 -10.12
C GLU A 192 -9.16 15.44 -9.11
N GLY A 193 -9.27 14.23 -8.54
CA GLY A 193 -10.32 13.91 -7.56
C GLY A 193 -10.09 14.60 -6.21
N GLU A 194 -11.16 15.04 -5.55
CA GLU A 194 -11.08 15.71 -4.24
C GLU A 194 -10.49 14.78 -3.17
N LEU A 195 -10.88 13.51 -3.17
CA LEU A 195 -10.37 12.51 -2.22
C LEU A 195 -8.89 12.20 -2.45
N GLU A 196 -8.49 11.99 -3.71
CA GLU A 196 -7.10 11.73 -4.08
C GLU A 196 -6.21 12.93 -3.75
N GLN A 197 -6.70 14.15 -3.94
CA GLN A 197 -5.97 15.34 -3.55
C GLN A 197 -5.87 15.47 -2.03
N ALA A 198 -6.91 15.12 -1.29
CA ALA A 198 -6.87 15.11 0.18
C ALA A 198 -5.88 14.07 0.70
N ALA A 199 -5.89 12.84 0.16
CA ALA A 199 -4.94 11.78 0.49
C ALA A 199 -3.49 12.20 0.19
N TYR A 200 -3.25 12.81 -0.96
CA TYR A 200 -1.95 13.35 -1.32
C TYR A 200 -1.49 14.43 -0.33
N ASN A 201 -2.35 15.37 0.03
CA ASN A 201 -2.01 16.43 0.98
C ASN A 201 -1.68 15.89 2.37
N GLU A 202 -2.41 14.88 2.86
CA GLU A 202 -2.09 14.21 4.14
C GLU A 202 -0.79 13.40 4.03
N SER A 203 -0.51 12.76 2.89
CA SER A 203 0.76 12.07 2.66
C SER A 203 1.94 13.07 2.65
N VAL A 204 1.79 14.27 2.08
CA VAL A 204 2.81 15.33 2.15
C VAL A 204 3.08 15.75 3.58
N LYS A 205 2.05 15.93 4.41
CA LYS A 205 2.23 16.26 5.84
C LYS A 205 3.02 15.17 6.58
N LEU A 206 2.69 13.91 6.33
CA LEU A 206 3.42 12.79 6.91
C LEU A 206 4.86 12.75 6.42
N ALA A 207 5.11 12.92 5.12
CA ALA A 207 6.45 12.96 4.56
C ALA A 207 7.30 14.08 5.17
N GLN A 208 6.75 15.29 5.29
CA GLN A 208 7.41 16.42 5.95
C GLN A 208 7.75 16.14 7.41
N PHE A 209 6.89 15.41 8.10
CA PHE A 209 7.15 14.98 9.46
C PHE A 209 8.29 13.95 9.53
N LEU A 210 8.31 12.97 8.65
CA LEU A 210 9.32 11.89 8.63
C LEU A 210 10.72 12.38 8.26
N VAL A 211 10.84 13.47 7.51
CA VAL A 211 12.15 14.03 7.13
C VAL A 211 12.74 15.02 8.17
N LYS A 212 11.99 15.42 9.19
CA LYS A 212 12.49 16.23 10.30
C LYS A 212 13.40 15.42 11.21
#